data_91570ef5e98d76fa2ea9947c3aa419f2
#
_entry.id   91570ef5e98d76fa2ea9947c3aa419f2
#
_cell.length_a   1.000
_cell.length_b   1.000
_cell.length_c   1.000
_cell.angle_alpha   90.00
_cell.angle_beta   90.00
_cell.angle_gamma   90.00
#
_symmetry.space_group_name_H-M   'P 1'
#
loop_
_entity.id
_entity.type
_entity.pdbx_description
1 polymer ?
#
loop_
_entity_poly.entity_id
_entity_poly.type
_entity_poly.pdbx_seq_one_letter_code
_entity_poly.pdbx_strand_id
1 'polypeptide(L)'
;MENTMTNKRDIFTELTEGFDALKSQREGKLTLRTFKVESKPAPVLLPHEVLQVREKLRLSRPVFAHYLRTNSRTLENWEQGRAKPNAQASLLIRMVAQFPDMVQRLAMI
;
A
#
# COMPACT_ATOMS: atom_id res chain seq x y z
N MET A 1 -23.82 -30.80 26.87
CA MET A 1 -23.21 -30.78 25.55
C MET A 1 -24.23 -30.44 24.51
N GLU A 2 -23.89 -29.54 23.68
CA GLU A 2 -24.76 -29.12 22.57
C GLU A 2 -24.87 -30.24 21.55
N ASN A 3 -26.05 -30.41 21.02
CA ASN A 3 -26.23 -31.38 19.98
C ASN A 3 -25.75 -30.83 18.63
N THR A 4 -25.40 -31.72 17.74
CA THR A 4 -24.85 -31.38 16.44
C THR A 4 -25.83 -30.58 15.58
N MET A 5 -27.14 -30.79 15.76
CA MET A 5 -28.13 -30.05 15.00
C MET A 5 -28.18 -28.59 15.38
N THR A 6 -28.03 -28.25 16.65
CA THR A 6 -27.98 -26.87 17.09
C THR A 6 -26.76 -26.16 16.49
N ASN A 7 -25.62 -26.82 16.48
CA ASN A 7 -24.41 -26.28 15.87
C ASN A 7 -24.57 -26.05 14.37
N LYS A 8 -25.23 -26.97 13.69
CA LYS A 8 -25.52 -26.83 12.25
C LYS A 8 -26.42 -25.63 11.97
N ARG A 9 -27.42 -25.41 12.80
CA ARG A 9 -28.30 -24.25 12.69
C ARG A 9 -27.55 -22.97 12.89
N ASP A 10 -26.68 -22.92 13.88
CA ASP A 10 -25.90 -21.75 14.18
C ASP A 10 -24.95 -21.42 13.01
N ILE A 11 -24.30 -22.43 12.47
CA ILE A 11 -23.43 -22.27 11.31
C ILE A 11 -24.21 -21.76 10.09
N PHE A 12 -25.37 -22.32 9.86
CA PHE A 12 -26.22 -21.91 8.74
C PHE A 12 -26.68 -20.47 8.91
N THR A 13 -27.08 -20.10 10.11
CA THR A 13 -27.47 -18.72 10.42
C THR A 13 -26.30 -17.76 10.21
N GLU A 14 -25.11 -18.13 10.68
CA GLU A 14 -23.92 -17.31 10.49
C GLU A 14 -23.59 -17.12 9.02
N LEU A 15 -23.69 -18.18 8.22
CA LEU A 15 -23.47 -18.09 6.78
C LEU A 15 -24.48 -17.17 6.12
N THR A 16 -25.74 -17.30 6.49
CA THR A 16 -26.80 -16.44 5.96
C THR A 16 -26.58 -14.98 6.31
N GLU A 17 -26.22 -14.71 7.56
CA GLU A 17 -25.88 -13.37 8.00
C GLU A 17 -24.68 -12.83 7.26
N GLY A 18 -23.67 -13.66 7.02
CA GLY A 18 -22.49 -13.29 6.25
C GLY A 18 -22.84 -12.93 4.81
N PHE A 19 -23.69 -13.69 4.17
CA PHE A 19 -24.15 -13.37 2.82
C PHE A 19 -24.97 -12.10 2.78
N ASP A 20 -25.85 -11.89 3.76
CA ASP A 20 -26.63 -10.66 3.85
C ASP A 20 -25.73 -9.45 4.06
N ALA A 21 -24.71 -9.58 4.90
CA ALA A 21 -23.74 -8.52 5.12
C ALA A 21 -22.98 -8.19 3.84
N LEU A 22 -22.54 -9.21 3.09
CA LEU A 22 -21.85 -9.00 1.81
C LEU A 22 -22.78 -8.35 0.78
N LYS A 23 -24.03 -8.75 0.76
CA LYS A 23 -25.01 -8.16 -0.14
C LYS A 23 -25.24 -6.70 0.21
N SER A 24 -25.45 -6.40 1.49
CA SER A 24 -25.62 -5.02 1.97
C SER A 24 -24.41 -4.16 1.66
N GLN A 25 -23.23 -4.71 1.80
CA GLN A 25 -21.98 -4.01 1.45
C GLN A 25 -21.94 -3.69 -0.04
N ARG A 26 -22.29 -4.65 -0.90
CA ARG A 26 -22.35 -4.44 -2.34
C ARG A 26 -23.37 -3.39 -2.72
N GLU A 27 -24.49 -3.34 -2.02
CA GLU A 27 -25.55 -2.37 -2.25
C GLU A 27 -25.26 -1.02 -1.60
N GLY A 28 -24.14 -0.89 -0.90
CA GLY A 28 -23.79 0.34 -0.21
C GLY A 28 -24.64 0.63 1.02
N LYS A 29 -25.30 -0.39 1.57
CA LYS A 29 -26.17 -0.24 2.73
C LYS A 29 -25.46 -0.37 4.06
N LEU A 30 -24.25 -0.90 4.06
CA LEU A 30 -23.44 -0.99 5.26
C LEU A 30 -22.63 0.28 5.45
N THR A 31 -22.20 0.49 6.69
CA THR A 31 -21.40 1.64 7.09
C THR A 31 -19.99 1.65 6.52
N LEU A 32 -19.65 0.70 5.67
CA LEU A 32 -18.42 0.76 4.93
C LEU A 32 -18.47 1.97 4.02
N ARG A 33 -17.46 2.79 4.16
CA ARG A 33 -17.38 4.03 3.41
C ARG A 33 -17.28 3.73 1.93
N THR A 34 -18.30 4.07 1.20
CA THR A 34 -18.21 4.10 -0.25
C THR A 34 -17.84 5.51 -0.64
N PHE A 35 -16.57 5.73 -0.89
CA PHE A 35 -16.16 6.97 -1.49
C PHE A 35 -16.24 6.83 -2.99
N LYS A 36 -16.60 7.91 -3.66
CA LYS A 36 -16.21 8.07 -5.04
C LYS A 36 -14.70 8.26 -5.03
N VAL A 37 -13.98 7.18 -5.25
CA VAL A 37 -12.53 7.27 -5.38
C VAL A 37 -12.24 7.75 -6.78
N GLU A 38 -11.66 8.94 -6.89
CA GLU A 38 -11.09 9.37 -8.15
C GLU A 38 -9.95 8.42 -8.51
N SER A 39 -10.00 7.89 -9.71
CA SER A 39 -8.91 7.06 -10.21
C SER A 39 -7.70 7.96 -10.45
N LYS A 40 -6.74 7.89 -9.54
CA LYS A 40 -5.48 8.60 -9.69
C LYS A 40 -4.44 7.64 -10.24
N PRO A 41 -3.78 7.98 -11.33
CA PRO A 41 -2.67 7.16 -11.80
C PRO A 41 -1.50 7.24 -10.82
N ALA A 42 -0.64 6.24 -10.85
CA ALA A 42 0.59 6.27 -10.08
C ALA A 42 1.45 7.46 -10.55
N PRO A 43 2.14 8.14 -9.61
CA PRO A 43 3.00 9.25 -10.00
C PRO A 43 4.14 8.76 -10.89
N VAL A 44 4.50 9.57 -11.87
CA VAL A 44 5.66 9.33 -12.72
C VAL A 44 6.83 10.09 -12.11
N LEU A 45 7.92 9.37 -11.86
CA LEU A 45 9.14 9.95 -11.33
C LEU A 45 10.21 9.96 -12.40
N LEU A 46 10.80 11.13 -12.61
CA LEU A 46 11.97 11.25 -13.47
C LEU A 46 13.21 10.82 -12.71
N PRO A 47 14.26 10.34 -13.40
CA PRO A 47 15.47 9.88 -12.71
C PRO A 47 16.06 10.90 -11.74
N HIS A 48 16.14 12.16 -12.14
CA HIS A 48 16.69 13.21 -11.28
C HIS A 48 15.81 13.47 -10.06
N GLU A 49 14.51 13.24 -10.14
CA GLU A 49 13.62 13.40 -9.00
C GLU A 49 13.88 12.35 -7.93
N VAL A 50 14.14 11.11 -8.34
CA VAL A 50 14.51 10.03 -7.42
C VAL A 50 15.79 10.39 -6.68
N LEU A 51 16.79 10.85 -7.42
CA LEU A 51 18.07 11.27 -6.85
C LEU A 51 17.88 12.44 -5.88
N GLN A 52 17.09 13.44 -6.26
CA GLN A 52 16.84 14.62 -5.43
C GLN A 52 16.17 14.27 -4.12
N VAL A 53 15.22 13.33 -4.13
CA VAL A 53 14.55 12.88 -2.90
C VAL A 53 15.58 12.28 -1.95
N ARG A 54 16.44 11.41 -2.46
CA ARG A 54 17.47 10.80 -1.64
C ARG A 54 18.46 11.82 -1.08
N GLU A 55 18.91 12.75 -1.90
CA GLU A 55 19.82 13.81 -1.48
C GLU A 55 19.20 14.72 -0.44
N LYS A 56 17.94 15.08 -0.63
CA LYS A 56 17.19 15.92 0.31
C LYS A 56 17.08 15.25 1.68
N LEU A 57 16.91 13.95 1.69
CA LEU A 57 16.86 13.18 2.93
C LEU A 57 18.23 12.88 3.51
N ARG A 58 19.29 13.21 2.79
CA ARG A 58 20.69 12.95 3.19
C ARG A 58 20.95 11.48 3.48
N LEU A 59 20.37 10.62 2.67
CA LEU A 59 20.55 9.19 2.80
C LEU A 59 21.50 8.67 1.72
N SER A 60 22.32 7.70 2.10
CA SER A 60 23.11 6.98 1.12
C SER A 60 22.20 6.09 0.28
N ARG A 61 22.68 5.70 -0.90
CA ARG A 61 21.90 4.83 -1.78
C ARG A 61 21.55 3.50 -1.11
N PRO A 62 22.47 2.79 -0.45
CA PRO A 62 22.11 1.55 0.23
C PRO A 62 21.07 1.72 1.32
N VAL A 63 21.15 2.80 2.08
CA VAL A 63 20.21 3.07 3.17
C VAL A 63 18.83 3.37 2.62
N PHE A 64 18.74 4.23 1.61
CA PHE A 64 17.45 4.55 1.00
C PHE A 64 16.82 3.31 0.35
N ALA A 65 17.62 2.53 -0.36
CA ALA A 65 17.16 1.27 -0.95
C ALA A 65 16.61 0.33 0.12
N HIS A 66 17.26 0.27 1.27
CA HIS A 66 16.80 -0.55 2.39
C HIS A 66 15.42 -0.09 2.89
N TYR A 67 15.23 1.21 3.07
CA TYR A 67 13.93 1.73 3.49
C TYR A 67 12.83 1.42 2.47
N LEU A 68 13.16 1.46 1.19
CA LEU A 68 12.23 1.14 0.12
C LEU A 68 12.05 -0.38 -0.09
N ARG A 69 12.80 -1.20 0.66
CA ARG A 69 12.78 -2.67 0.52
C ARG A 69 13.19 -3.12 -0.88
N THR A 70 14.18 -2.46 -1.44
CA THR A 70 14.80 -2.82 -2.71
C THR A 70 16.32 -2.86 -2.54
N ASN A 71 17.05 -3.20 -3.58
CA ASN A 71 18.50 -3.22 -3.50
C ASN A 71 19.10 -1.93 -4.11
N SER A 72 20.35 -1.67 -3.76
CA SER A 72 21.07 -0.48 -4.20
C SER A 72 21.17 -0.38 -5.72
N ARG A 73 21.37 -1.50 -6.39
CA ARG A 73 21.50 -1.50 -7.85
C ARG A 73 20.21 -1.11 -8.54
N THR A 74 19.09 -1.59 -8.03
CA THR A 74 17.79 -1.20 -8.56
C THR A 74 17.57 0.30 -8.40
N LEU A 75 17.87 0.84 -7.22
CA LEU A 75 17.75 2.27 -6.96
C LEU A 75 18.69 3.06 -7.87
N GLU A 76 19.91 2.59 -8.04
CA GLU A 76 20.87 3.23 -8.94
C GLU A 76 20.33 3.28 -10.38
N ASN A 77 19.72 2.20 -10.84
CA ASN A 77 19.15 2.15 -12.18
C ASN A 77 18.01 3.18 -12.32
N TRP A 78 17.23 3.37 -11.28
CA TRP A 78 16.17 4.40 -11.30
C TRP A 78 16.76 5.80 -11.33
N GLU A 79 17.80 6.04 -10.55
CA GLU A 79 18.45 7.36 -10.49
C GLU A 79 19.17 7.73 -11.79
N GLN A 80 19.65 6.73 -12.51
CA GLN A 80 20.39 6.94 -13.76
C GLN A 80 19.50 6.77 -15.02
N GLY A 81 18.23 6.46 -14.83
CA GLY A 81 17.31 6.35 -15.95
C GLY A 81 17.41 5.07 -16.75
N ARG A 82 18.11 4.05 -16.25
CA ARG A 82 18.19 2.75 -16.92
C ARG A 82 16.92 1.94 -16.77
N ALA A 83 16.18 2.19 -15.70
CA ALA A 83 14.90 1.56 -15.42
C ALA A 83 14.01 2.55 -14.72
N LYS A 84 12.71 2.30 -14.78
CA LYS A 84 11.72 3.13 -14.08
C LYS A 84 11.22 2.41 -12.84
N PRO A 85 10.99 3.13 -11.73
CA PRO A 85 10.30 2.53 -10.59
C PRO A 85 8.93 2.04 -11.00
N ASN A 86 8.50 0.91 -10.45
CA ASN A 86 7.13 0.47 -10.65
C ASN A 86 6.16 1.40 -9.92
N ALA A 87 4.86 1.19 -10.13
CA ALA A 87 3.82 2.05 -9.57
C ALA A 87 3.91 2.17 -8.05
N GLN A 88 4.15 1.06 -7.38
CA GLN A 88 4.23 1.03 -5.91
C GLN A 88 5.47 1.77 -5.41
N ALA A 89 6.62 1.54 -6.03
CA ALA A 89 7.84 2.22 -5.66
C ALA A 89 7.74 3.72 -5.92
N SER A 90 7.16 4.11 -7.03
CA SER A 90 6.94 5.51 -7.37
C SER A 90 6.05 6.21 -6.34
N LEU A 91 4.98 5.55 -5.93
CA LEU A 91 4.09 6.09 -4.91
C LEU A 91 4.81 6.22 -3.57
N LEU A 92 5.58 5.22 -3.17
CA LEU A 92 6.33 5.24 -1.92
C LEU A 92 7.39 6.34 -1.91
N ILE A 93 8.12 6.50 -3.00
CA ILE A 93 9.12 7.56 -3.12
C ILE A 93 8.45 8.94 -3.06
N ARG A 94 7.32 9.10 -3.72
CA ARG A 94 6.56 10.36 -3.69
C ARG A 94 6.06 10.66 -2.28
N MET A 95 5.59 9.66 -1.58
CA MET A 95 5.12 9.82 -0.20
C MET A 95 6.25 10.27 0.71
N VAL A 96 7.43 9.68 0.59
CA VAL A 96 8.60 10.06 1.36
C VAL A 96 9.06 11.46 1.00
N ALA A 97 8.95 11.84 -0.27
CA ALA A 97 9.30 13.19 -0.73
C ALA A 97 8.40 14.26 -0.11
N GLN A 98 7.11 13.98 -0.02
CA GLN A 98 6.14 14.93 0.54
C GLN A 98 6.12 14.90 2.07
N PHE A 99 6.37 13.76 2.65
CA PHE A 99 6.34 13.55 4.09
C PHE A 99 7.64 12.90 4.55
N PRO A 100 8.70 13.69 4.78
CA PRO A 100 10.02 13.13 5.13
C PRO A 100 10.03 12.27 6.39
N ASP A 101 9.10 12.48 7.31
CA ASP A 101 8.97 11.65 8.51
C ASP A 101 8.57 10.21 8.20
N MET A 102 8.10 9.93 6.99
CA MET A 102 7.78 8.57 6.58
C MET A 102 9.01 7.65 6.56
N VAL A 103 10.20 8.20 6.37
CA VAL A 103 11.44 7.42 6.45
C VAL A 103 11.56 6.76 7.82
N GLN A 104 11.31 7.51 8.87
CA GLN A 104 11.37 7.00 10.24
C GLN A 104 10.27 5.97 10.49
N ARG A 105 9.11 6.18 9.92
CA ARG A 105 7.99 5.22 10.03
C ARG A 105 8.28 3.94 9.28
N LEU A 106 8.88 4.03 8.10
CA LEU A 106 9.30 2.87 7.33
C LEU A 106 10.35 2.04 8.07
N ALA A 107 11.23 2.70 8.80
CA ALA A 107 12.25 2.03 9.58
C ALA A 107 11.63 1.17 10.71
N MET A 108 10.42 1.47 11.12
CA MET A 108 9.71 0.76 12.20
C MET A 108 8.94 -0.46 11.70
N ILE A 109 8.80 -0.62 10.42
CA ILE A 109 8.12 -1.76 9.80
C ILE A 109 9.13 -2.89 9.48
#